data_33bcb905872d956f383a89b728b9d745
#
_entry.id   33bcb905872d956f383a89b728b9d745
#
_cell.length_a   1.000
_cell.length_b   1.000
_cell.length_c   1.000
_cell.angle_alpha   90.00
_cell.angle_beta   90.00
_cell.angle_gamma   90.00
#
_symmetry.space_group_name_H-M   'P 1'
#
loop_
_entity.id
_entity.type
_entity.pdbx_description
1 polymer ?
#
loop_
_entity_poly.entity_id
_entity_poly.type
_entity_poly.pdbx_seq_one_letter_code
_entity_poly.pdbx_strand_id
1 'polypeptide(L)'
;MGRLIRIPRQRSAGTGATTPPPRAVIVSASVGAGHDAVAEQLAARLEEAGMVVDRHDFLDLMPGSTGRVFVGSYHGMISRAPWTWKLLYGGMDNPRMAGIQASLFTALAGRSIRRAVQGDTTRMVIATYPLASQVLGRLRLRGKVCTPVHTYLTDFSVHQLWAAPGVDAHLALHQVAAVQARAVGCADVSVVAPLVDRRFTPATPEARFAARARWGLPQDARLALLVGGSWGAGELERTVADVEAADPGITCVVVCGRNEGLRERLLAAGVKHAHGWVDDMPSLMHAADVLVQNAGGMTVQEAVASALPVVTYRSIPGHGLTNAAALDEAGIARWARHSGELAGALAGALSDRVTPISAARRPGADAVQVLLAYAGLDRLAAAGDDAAADPAAGSAARSSVALPAVALPAAALPTAVPATMESVR
;
A
#
# COMPACT_ATOMS: atom_id res chain seq x y z
N MET A 1 -81.46 -19.35 17.60
CA MET A 1 -80.77 -19.11 16.33
C MET A 1 -79.71 -18.04 16.49
N GLY A 2 -78.51 -18.41 16.86
CA GLY A 2 -77.39 -17.49 17.06
C GLY A 2 -76.37 -17.66 15.92
N ARG A 3 -76.16 -16.63 15.11
CA ARG A 3 -75.17 -16.61 14.02
C ARG A 3 -73.76 -16.35 14.63
N LEU A 4 -72.90 -17.32 14.54
CA LEU A 4 -71.47 -17.20 14.79
C LEU A 4 -70.80 -16.35 13.71
N ILE A 5 -70.34 -15.17 14.08
CA ILE A 5 -69.49 -14.31 13.22
C ILE A 5 -68.09 -14.92 13.20
N ARG A 6 -67.64 -15.45 12.05
CA ARG A 6 -66.25 -15.88 11.78
C ARG A 6 -65.37 -14.64 11.62
N ILE A 7 -64.46 -14.39 12.59
CA ILE A 7 -63.37 -13.41 12.45
C ILE A 7 -62.32 -13.99 11.49
N PRO A 8 -61.96 -13.28 10.41
CA PRO A 8 -60.87 -13.74 9.53
C PRO A 8 -59.52 -13.69 10.32
N ARG A 9 -58.83 -14.82 10.36
CA ARG A 9 -57.43 -14.85 10.80
C ARG A 9 -56.59 -13.97 9.88
N GLN A 10 -56.09 -12.85 10.38
CA GLN A 10 -55.02 -12.10 9.72
C GLN A 10 -53.81 -13.04 9.52
N ARG A 11 -53.52 -13.35 8.27
CA ARG A 11 -52.26 -13.93 7.89
C ARG A 11 -51.18 -12.86 8.16
N SER A 12 -50.33 -13.10 9.13
CA SER A 12 -49.08 -12.36 9.32
C SER A 12 -48.21 -12.62 8.10
N ALA A 13 -48.26 -11.74 7.12
CA ALA A 13 -47.31 -11.68 6.04
C ALA A 13 -46.00 -11.05 6.59
N GLY A 14 -45.22 -11.85 7.31
CA GLY A 14 -43.84 -11.52 7.69
C GLY A 14 -42.90 -11.86 6.55
N THR A 15 -43.01 -11.20 5.41
CA THR A 15 -41.88 -11.10 4.49
C THR A 15 -40.99 -10.00 4.98
N GLY A 16 -40.07 -10.35 5.87
CA GLY A 16 -38.90 -9.50 6.15
C GLY A 16 -38.17 -9.34 4.82
N ALA A 17 -38.38 -8.23 4.14
CA ALA A 17 -37.55 -7.85 3.02
C ALA A 17 -36.14 -7.66 3.59
N THR A 18 -35.26 -8.67 3.41
CA THR A 18 -33.85 -8.55 3.77
C THR A 18 -33.28 -7.46 2.90
N THR A 19 -32.91 -6.34 3.51
CA THR A 19 -32.21 -5.27 2.79
C THR A 19 -31.00 -5.88 2.14
N PRO A 20 -30.79 -5.69 0.82
CA PRO A 20 -29.62 -6.26 0.17
C PRO A 20 -28.33 -5.74 0.84
N PRO A 21 -27.29 -6.58 0.93
CA PRO A 21 -26.04 -6.20 1.58
C PRO A 21 -25.44 -4.95 0.91
N PRO A 22 -24.82 -4.05 1.68
CA PRO A 22 -24.15 -2.88 1.15
C PRO A 22 -22.99 -3.28 0.26
N ARG A 23 -22.81 -2.54 -0.85
CA ARG A 23 -21.77 -2.81 -1.85
C ARG A 23 -20.65 -1.79 -1.76
N ALA A 24 -19.40 -2.24 -1.83
CA ALA A 24 -18.21 -1.44 -2.07
C ALA A 24 -17.66 -1.70 -3.47
N VAL A 25 -17.11 -0.69 -4.11
CA VAL A 25 -16.41 -0.83 -5.39
C VAL A 25 -14.98 -0.37 -5.23
N ILE A 26 -14.02 -1.23 -5.57
CA ILE A 26 -12.59 -0.93 -5.52
C ILE A 26 -12.06 -0.80 -6.94
N VAL A 27 -11.35 0.31 -7.22
CA VAL A 27 -10.68 0.55 -8.50
C VAL A 27 -9.18 0.60 -8.25
N SER A 28 -8.47 -0.46 -8.64
CA SER A 28 -7.02 -0.61 -8.59
C SER A 28 -6.38 -0.40 -9.97
N ALA A 29 -5.09 -0.71 -10.12
CA ALA A 29 -4.43 -0.83 -11.42
C ALA A 29 -3.25 -1.81 -11.36
N SER A 30 -3.23 -2.74 -12.29
CA SER A 30 -2.16 -3.75 -12.44
C SER A 30 -0.90 -3.15 -13.11
N VAL A 31 -0.45 -1.99 -12.62
CA VAL A 31 0.80 -1.34 -13.04
C VAL A 31 1.99 -1.89 -12.26
N GLY A 32 1.73 -2.43 -11.07
CA GLY A 32 2.66 -3.13 -10.19
C GLY A 32 1.85 -3.92 -9.15
N ALA A 33 2.45 -4.93 -8.52
CA ALA A 33 1.74 -5.82 -7.59
C ALA A 33 1.17 -5.10 -6.35
N GLY A 34 1.69 -3.92 -5.98
CA GLY A 34 1.32 -3.23 -4.75
C GLY A 34 -0.12 -2.73 -4.71
N HIS A 35 -0.59 -2.09 -5.78
CA HIS A 35 -1.95 -1.56 -5.85
C HIS A 35 -3.01 -2.67 -5.78
N ASP A 36 -2.75 -3.77 -6.47
CA ASP A 36 -3.65 -4.92 -6.52
C ASP A 36 -3.66 -5.69 -5.19
N ALA A 37 -2.51 -5.84 -4.54
CA ALA A 37 -2.41 -6.49 -3.25
C ALA A 37 -3.21 -5.74 -2.16
N VAL A 38 -3.12 -4.39 -2.14
CA VAL A 38 -3.96 -3.57 -1.24
C VAL A 38 -5.44 -3.74 -1.58
N ALA A 39 -5.81 -3.70 -2.87
CA ALA A 39 -7.20 -3.87 -3.30
C ALA A 39 -7.76 -5.24 -2.90
N GLU A 40 -6.94 -6.29 -2.95
CA GLU A 40 -7.31 -7.63 -2.51
C GLU A 40 -7.53 -7.70 -0.99
N GLN A 41 -6.62 -7.13 -0.21
CA GLN A 41 -6.75 -7.08 1.25
C GLN A 41 -7.95 -6.24 1.69
N LEU A 42 -8.22 -5.11 1.01
CA LEU A 42 -9.42 -4.30 1.25
C LEU A 42 -10.69 -5.11 0.96
N ALA A 43 -10.73 -5.80 -0.20
CA ALA A 43 -11.88 -6.59 -0.59
C ALA A 43 -12.18 -7.68 0.44
N ALA A 44 -11.17 -8.49 0.78
CA ALA A 44 -11.34 -9.59 1.73
C ALA A 44 -11.88 -9.10 3.10
N ARG A 45 -11.32 -8.00 3.61
CA ARG A 45 -11.74 -7.46 4.93
C ARG A 45 -13.10 -6.78 4.89
N LEU A 46 -13.49 -6.14 3.78
CA LEU A 46 -14.83 -5.57 3.61
C LEU A 46 -15.88 -6.68 3.44
N GLU A 47 -15.54 -7.78 2.77
CA GLU A 47 -16.39 -8.97 2.66
C GLU A 47 -16.58 -9.65 4.02
N GLU A 48 -15.52 -9.78 4.83
CA GLU A 48 -15.60 -10.24 6.22
C GLU A 48 -16.52 -9.35 7.08
N ALA A 49 -16.54 -8.04 6.80
CA ALA A 49 -17.46 -7.10 7.43
C ALA A 49 -18.90 -7.14 6.89
N GLY A 50 -19.21 -8.08 5.97
CA GLY A 50 -20.57 -8.30 5.43
C GLY A 50 -20.95 -7.41 4.24
N MET A 51 -19.99 -6.82 3.55
CA MET A 51 -20.22 -6.08 2.30
C MET A 51 -20.08 -7.00 1.08
N VAL A 52 -20.74 -6.64 0.00
CA VAL A 52 -20.43 -7.18 -1.35
C VAL A 52 -19.37 -6.29 -1.98
N VAL A 53 -18.29 -6.87 -2.49
CA VAL A 53 -17.18 -6.09 -3.06
C VAL A 53 -16.96 -6.42 -4.53
N ASP A 54 -17.00 -5.39 -5.38
CA ASP A 54 -16.58 -5.49 -6.78
C ASP A 54 -15.20 -4.84 -6.95
N ARG A 55 -14.29 -5.56 -7.60
CA ARG A 55 -12.96 -5.05 -7.95
C ARG A 55 -12.85 -4.82 -9.44
N HIS A 56 -12.31 -3.69 -9.82
CA HIS A 56 -12.03 -3.34 -11.21
C HIS A 56 -10.59 -2.89 -11.38
N ASP A 57 -9.96 -3.35 -12.46
CA ASP A 57 -8.70 -2.77 -12.91
C ASP A 57 -8.98 -1.52 -13.74
N PHE A 58 -8.37 -0.40 -13.37
CA PHE A 58 -8.45 0.86 -14.09
C PHE A 58 -8.02 0.72 -15.56
N LEU A 59 -7.04 -0.14 -15.83
CA LEU A 59 -6.53 -0.38 -17.17
C LEU A 59 -7.55 -1.09 -18.07
N ASP A 60 -8.34 -2.01 -17.50
CA ASP A 60 -9.42 -2.72 -18.20
C ASP A 60 -10.62 -1.81 -18.45
N LEU A 61 -10.78 -0.76 -17.65
CA LEU A 61 -11.82 0.25 -17.85
C LEU A 61 -11.46 1.28 -18.94
N MET A 62 -10.22 1.23 -19.45
CA MET A 62 -9.79 2.04 -20.59
C MET A 62 -10.24 1.41 -21.92
N PRO A 63 -10.49 2.20 -22.98
CA PRO A 63 -11.01 1.68 -24.24
C PRO A 63 -9.97 0.82 -24.99
N GLY A 64 -10.40 -0.32 -25.49
CA GLY A 64 -9.61 -1.19 -26.37
C GLY A 64 -8.32 -1.70 -25.72
N SER A 65 -7.17 -1.50 -26.37
CA SER A 65 -5.86 -1.93 -25.88
C SER A 65 -5.06 -0.84 -25.20
N THR A 66 -5.66 0.34 -24.94
CA THR A 66 -4.92 1.51 -24.39
C THR A 66 -4.30 1.24 -23.01
N GLY A 67 -4.97 0.46 -22.16
CA GLY A 67 -4.43 0.05 -20.87
C GLY A 67 -3.14 -0.80 -21.03
N ARG A 68 -3.14 -1.77 -21.93
CA ARG A 68 -1.95 -2.61 -22.20
C ARG A 68 -0.79 -1.80 -22.78
N VAL A 69 -1.07 -0.87 -23.69
CA VAL A 69 -0.07 0.04 -24.26
C VAL A 69 0.52 0.94 -23.18
N PHE A 70 -0.31 1.45 -22.27
CA PHE A 70 0.13 2.27 -21.14
C PHE A 70 1.10 1.51 -20.25
N VAL A 71 0.75 0.28 -19.82
CA VAL A 71 1.63 -0.56 -18.98
C VAL A 71 2.93 -0.91 -19.70
N GLY A 72 2.84 -1.29 -20.99
CA GLY A 72 4.04 -1.60 -21.79
C GLY A 72 5.00 -0.42 -21.92
N SER A 73 4.45 0.79 -22.10
CA SER A 73 5.23 2.03 -22.14
C SER A 73 5.90 2.32 -20.79
N TYR A 74 5.16 2.20 -19.71
CA TYR A 74 5.66 2.39 -18.35
C TYR A 74 6.79 1.41 -18.01
N HIS A 75 6.57 0.12 -18.30
CA HIS A 75 7.59 -0.90 -18.11
C HIS A 75 8.86 -0.63 -18.97
N GLY A 76 8.67 -0.24 -20.23
CA GLY A 76 9.77 0.13 -21.13
C GLY A 76 10.59 1.31 -20.60
N MET A 77 9.93 2.34 -20.07
CA MET A 77 10.60 3.51 -19.48
C MET A 77 11.43 3.12 -18.25
N ILE A 78 10.86 2.37 -17.31
CA ILE A 78 11.59 1.98 -16.08
C ILE A 78 12.77 1.05 -16.40
N SER A 79 12.59 0.09 -17.33
CA SER A 79 13.59 -0.96 -17.58
C SER A 79 14.72 -0.52 -18.51
N ARG A 80 14.42 0.29 -19.54
CA ARG A 80 15.36 0.60 -20.63
C ARG A 80 15.81 2.06 -20.65
N ALA A 81 14.99 2.98 -20.11
CA ALA A 81 15.27 4.41 -20.15
C ALA A 81 14.80 5.12 -18.87
N PRO A 82 15.36 4.78 -17.68
CA PRO A 82 14.88 5.30 -16.38
C PRO A 82 14.95 6.83 -16.27
N TRP A 83 15.81 7.49 -17.07
CA TRP A 83 15.87 8.95 -17.16
C TRP A 83 14.60 9.57 -17.73
N THR A 84 13.92 8.90 -18.66
CA THR A 84 12.64 9.38 -19.23
C THR A 84 11.54 9.34 -18.17
N TRP A 85 11.55 8.30 -17.33
CA TRP A 85 10.64 8.20 -16.18
C TRP A 85 10.90 9.31 -15.17
N LYS A 86 12.17 9.60 -14.85
CA LYS A 86 12.53 10.72 -13.96
C LYS A 86 12.00 12.06 -14.48
N LEU A 87 12.12 12.32 -15.78
CA LEU A 87 11.63 13.55 -16.41
C LEU A 87 10.09 13.64 -16.36
N LEU A 88 9.41 12.53 -16.70
CA LEU A 88 7.94 12.44 -16.66
C LEU A 88 7.42 12.61 -15.23
N TYR A 89 8.05 11.93 -14.28
CA TYR A 89 7.68 11.98 -12.87
C TYR A 89 7.87 13.39 -12.28
N GLY A 90 8.97 14.07 -12.59
CA GLY A 90 9.18 15.46 -12.18
C GLY A 90 8.10 16.43 -12.72
N GLY A 91 7.52 16.11 -13.89
CA GLY A 91 6.36 16.83 -14.41
C GLY A 91 5.05 16.56 -13.66
N MET A 92 4.93 15.42 -12.98
CA MET A 92 3.73 15.05 -12.21
C MET A 92 3.54 15.90 -10.95
N ASP A 93 4.59 16.51 -10.41
CA ASP A 93 4.50 17.45 -9.29
C ASP A 93 3.93 18.83 -9.72
N ASN A 94 3.78 19.05 -11.02
CA ASN A 94 3.16 20.26 -11.53
C ASN A 94 1.63 20.11 -11.55
N PRO A 95 0.86 20.92 -10.79
CA PRO A 95 -0.60 20.82 -10.74
C PRO A 95 -1.30 20.96 -12.10
N ARG A 96 -0.71 21.74 -13.03
CA ARG A 96 -1.27 21.91 -14.38
C ARG A 96 -1.13 20.62 -15.20
N MET A 97 0.04 19.97 -15.13
CA MET A 97 0.28 18.70 -15.82
C MET A 97 -0.56 17.58 -15.25
N ALA A 98 -0.66 17.49 -13.93
CA ALA A 98 -1.56 16.57 -13.25
C ALA A 98 -3.02 16.78 -13.69
N GLY A 99 -3.45 18.05 -13.83
CA GLY A 99 -4.77 18.43 -14.32
C GLY A 99 -5.04 18.00 -15.76
N ILE A 100 -4.05 18.14 -16.67
CA ILE A 100 -4.14 17.67 -18.07
C ILE A 100 -4.25 16.16 -18.12
N GLN A 101 -3.39 15.43 -17.41
CA GLN A 101 -3.43 13.98 -17.34
C GLN A 101 -4.79 13.48 -16.81
N ALA A 102 -5.26 14.05 -15.72
CA ALA A 102 -6.55 13.70 -15.15
C ALA A 102 -7.72 13.96 -16.12
N SER A 103 -7.64 15.04 -16.94
CA SER A 103 -8.65 15.31 -17.97
C SER A 103 -8.65 14.29 -19.08
N LEU A 104 -7.46 13.91 -19.56
CA LEU A 104 -7.27 12.89 -20.58
C LEU A 104 -7.83 11.53 -20.12
N PHE A 105 -7.41 11.07 -18.94
CA PHE A 105 -7.88 9.79 -18.41
C PHE A 105 -9.38 9.81 -18.06
N THR A 106 -9.93 10.95 -17.67
CA THR A 106 -11.39 11.10 -17.49
C THR A 106 -12.13 10.97 -18.82
N ALA A 107 -11.58 11.51 -19.90
CA ALA A 107 -12.17 11.35 -21.22
C ALA A 107 -12.12 9.89 -21.71
N LEU A 108 -11.02 9.19 -21.43
CA LEU A 108 -10.83 7.80 -21.84
C LEU A 108 -11.65 6.81 -20.99
N ALA A 109 -11.49 6.84 -19.67
CA ALA A 109 -12.03 5.82 -18.77
C ALA A 109 -13.32 6.24 -18.05
N GLY A 110 -13.66 7.53 -18.01
CA GLY A 110 -14.73 8.06 -17.15
C GLY A 110 -16.10 7.45 -17.37
N ARG A 111 -16.46 7.09 -18.62
CA ARG A 111 -17.76 6.43 -18.92
C ARG A 111 -17.82 5.00 -18.36
N SER A 112 -16.74 4.24 -18.52
CA SER A 112 -16.63 2.86 -18.04
C SER A 112 -16.60 2.83 -16.52
N ILE A 113 -15.77 3.68 -15.89
CA ILE A 113 -15.69 3.83 -14.43
C ILE A 113 -17.06 4.20 -13.85
N ARG A 114 -17.75 5.20 -14.43
CA ARG A 114 -19.08 5.58 -13.96
C ARG A 114 -20.04 4.39 -13.95
N ARG A 115 -20.05 3.57 -15.02
CA ARG A 115 -20.91 2.38 -15.09
C ARG A 115 -20.56 1.34 -14.03
N ALA A 116 -19.25 1.12 -13.80
CA ALA A 116 -18.76 0.14 -12.84
C ALA A 116 -19.14 0.49 -11.39
N VAL A 117 -19.12 1.81 -11.03
CA VAL A 117 -19.38 2.27 -9.65
C VAL A 117 -20.86 2.57 -9.36
N GLN A 118 -21.73 2.59 -10.37
CA GLN A 118 -23.15 2.84 -10.18
C GLN A 118 -23.87 1.60 -9.59
N GLY A 119 -24.83 1.85 -8.70
CA GLY A 119 -25.70 0.82 -8.12
C GLY A 119 -26.40 1.32 -6.87
N ASP A 120 -27.66 0.95 -6.66
CA ASP A 120 -28.49 1.43 -5.55
C ASP A 120 -27.97 0.96 -4.18
N THR A 121 -27.25 -0.15 -4.14
CA THR A 121 -26.62 -0.69 -2.94
C THR A 121 -25.19 -0.21 -2.72
N THR A 122 -24.57 0.50 -3.68
CA THR A 122 -23.19 0.98 -3.57
C THR A 122 -23.10 2.08 -2.50
N ARG A 123 -22.32 1.83 -1.45
CA ARG A 123 -22.15 2.72 -0.30
C ARG A 123 -20.84 3.46 -0.31
N MET A 124 -19.80 2.89 -0.93
CA MET A 124 -18.49 3.51 -1.07
C MET A 124 -17.80 3.08 -2.35
N VAL A 125 -16.92 3.93 -2.85
CA VAL A 125 -15.97 3.64 -3.93
C VAL A 125 -14.57 3.92 -3.40
N ILE A 126 -13.64 3.00 -3.60
CA ILE A 126 -12.28 3.12 -3.08
C ILE A 126 -11.30 3.05 -4.26
N ALA A 127 -10.40 4.00 -4.35
CA ALA A 127 -9.30 3.96 -5.31
C ALA A 127 -7.99 3.62 -4.58
N THR A 128 -7.23 2.69 -5.13
CA THR A 128 -5.87 2.37 -4.69
C THR A 128 -4.82 2.81 -5.70
N TYR A 129 -5.22 3.58 -6.72
CA TYR A 129 -4.37 4.06 -7.80
C TYR A 129 -4.63 5.54 -8.10
N PRO A 130 -3.58 6.38 -8.24
CA PRO A 130 -3.75 7.84 -8.32
C PRO A 130 -4.59 8.30 -9.53
N LEU A 131 -4.43 7.70 -10.70
CA LEU A 131 -5.24 8.07 -11.87
C LEU A 131 -6.71 7.65 -11.72
N ALA A 132 -6.99 6.55 -11.03
CA ALA A 132 -8.36 6.16 -10.68
C ALA A 132 -8.99 7.20 -9.75
N SER A 133 -8.25 7.65 -8.72
CA SER A 133 -8.66 8.73 -7.81
C SER A 133 -8.99 10.00 -8.58
N GLN A 134 -8.13 10.41 -9.51
CA GLN A 134 -8.34 11.60 -10.34
C GLN A 134 -9.61 11.53 -11.19
N VAL A 135 -9.88 10.39 -11.82
CA VAL A 135 -11.09 10.21 -12.64
C VAL A 135 -12.34 10.18 -11.76
N LEU A 136 -12.32 9.42 -10.67
CA LEU A 136 -13.44 9.30 -9.73
C LEU A 136 -13.77 10.65 -9.09
N GLY A 137 -12.78 11.38 -8.59
CA GLY A 137 -12.96 12.70 -8.00
C GLY A 137 -13.59 13.69 -8.99
N ARG A 138 -13.12 13.71 -10.25
CA ARG A 138 -13.73 14.56 -11.30
C ARG A 138 -15.17 14.17 -11.65
N LEU A 139 -15.48 12.87 -11.65
CA LEU A 139 -16.86 12.39 -11.85
C LEU A 139 -17.76 12.80 -10.67
N ARG A 140 -17.20 12.78 -9.46
CA ARG A 140 -17.88 13.23 -8.23
C ARG A 140 -18.22 14.72 -8.29
N LEU A 141 -17.23 15.59 -8.61
CA LEU A 141 -17.44 17.03 -8.78
C LEU A 141 -18.46 17.38 -9.85
N ARG A 142 -18.59 16.56 -10.89
CA ARG A 142 -19.57 16.75 -11.97
C ARG A 142 -20.94 16.17 -11.65
N GLY A 143 -21.15 15.65 -10.43
CA GLY A 143 -22.41 14.97 -10.04
C GLY A 143 -22.72 13.70 -10.84
N LYS A 144 -21.70 13.09 -11.48
CA LYS A 144 -21.85 11.84 -12.24
C LYS A 144 -21.68 10.58 -11.39
N VAL A 145 -21.07 10.72 -10.22
CA VAL A 145 -20.94 9.73 -9.14
C VAL A 145 -21.42 10.40 -7.86
N CYS A 146 -22.47 9.85 -7.25
CA CYS A 146 -23.05 10.38 -6.01
C CYS A 146 -22.52 9.63 -4.77
N THR A 147 -22.04 8.41 -4.94
CA THR A 147 -21.45 7.60 -3.89
C THR A 147 -20.14 8.21 -3.39
N PRO A 148 -19.87 8.24 -2.07
CA PRO A 148 -18.60 8.71 -1.51
C PRO A 148 -17.40 7.97 -2.13
N VAL A 149 -16.35 8.73 -2.42
CA VAL A 149 -15.10 8.24 -3.01
C VAL A 149 -13.97 8.42 -2.03
N HIS A 150 -13.26 7.35 -1.74
CA HIS A 150 -12.11 7.32 -0.84
C HIS A 150 -10.86 6.91 -1.61
N THR A 151 -9.70 7.43 -1.21
CA THR A 151 -8.41 7.05 -1.77
C THR A 151 -7.54 6.42 -0.70
N TYR A 152 -7.07 5.21 -0.93
CA TYR A 152 -6.01 4.60 -0.13
C TYR A 152 -4.66 4.91 -0.80
N LEU A 153 -3.82 5.68 -0.12
CA LEU A 153 -2.50 6.06 -0.58
C LEU A 153 -1.56 4.86 -0.41
N THR A 154 -1.21 4.20 -1.51
CA THR A 154 -0.36 3.00 -1.49
C THR A 154 1.14 3.34 -1.40
N ASP A 155 1.51 4.57 -1.74
CA ASP A 155 2.87 5.09 -1.65
C ASP A 155 3.15 5.71 -0.28
N PHE A 156 4.41 5.65 0.14
CA PHE A 156 4.87 6.31 1.36
C PHE A 156 5.12 7.81 1.18
N SER A 157 5.29 8.28 -0.05
CA SER A 157 5.34 9.70 -0.42
C SER A 157 4.11 10.09 -1.22
N VAL A 158 3.69 11.35 -1.10
CA VAL A 158 2.48 11.83 -1.76
C VAL A 158 2.82 12.92 -2.78
N HIS A 159 2.52 12.66 -4.05
CA HIS A 159 2.67 13.60 -5.16
C HIS A 159 1.31 14.14 -5.64
N GLN A 160 1.32 15.17 -6.50
CA GLN A 160 0.12 15.89 -6.93
C GLN A 160 -0.99 15.00 -7.54
N LEU A 161 -0.65 13.88 -8.17
CA LEU A 161 -1.68 12.97 -8.73
C LEU A 161 -2.52 12.28 -7.65
N TRP A 162 -2.03 12.16 -6.41
CA TRP A 162 -2.83 11.67 -5.29
C TRP A 162 -3.85 12.71 -4.81
N ALA A 163 -3.59 13.99 -4.99
CA ALA A 163 -4.51 15.06 -4.66
C ALA A 163 -5.62 15.16 -5.72
N ALA A 164 -6.62 14.32 -5.60
CA ALA A 164 -7.75 14.26 -6.52
C ALA A 164 -8.92 15.11 -6.00
N PRO A 165 -9.21 16.29 -6.58
CA PRO A 165 -10.36 17.08 -6.18
C PRO A 165 -11.66 16.30 -6.32
N GLY A 166 -12.53 16.37 -5.29
CA GLY A 166 -13.81 15.65 -5.26
C GLY A 166 -13.73 14.23 -4.66
N VAL A 167 -12.57 13.77 -4.24
CA VAL A 167 -12.43 12.62 -3.33
C VAL A 167 -12.82 13.07 -1.92
N ASP A 168 -13.64 12.27 -1.25
CA ASP A 168 -14.22 12.64 0.05
C ASP A 168 -13.21 12.43 1.20
N ALA A 169 -12.38 11.38 1.17
CA ALA A 169 -11.33 11.14 2.16
C ALA A 169 -10.11 10.39 1.60
N HIS A 170 -8.97 10.58 2.25
CA HIS A 170 -7.69 9.95 1.89
C HIS A 170 -7.13 9.19 3.11
N LEU A 171 -6.68 7.97 2.90
CA LEU A 171 -6.08 7.13 3.92
C LEU A 171 -4.58 7.05 3.67
N ALA A 172 -3.78 7.58 4.60
CA ALA A 172 -2.31 7.63 4.53
C ALA A 172 -1.68 6.58 5.45
N LEU A 173 -0.54 6.03 5.06
CA LEU A 173 0.14 4.95 5.78
C LEU A 173 0.90 5.42 7.04
N HIS A 174 1.22 6.70 7.13
CA HIS A 174 1.97 7.29 8.25
C HIS A 174 1.82 8.82 8.26
N GLN A 175 2.25 9.44 9.36
CA GLN A 175 2.04 10.87 9.59
C GLN A 175 2.73 11.77 8.55
N VAL A 176 3.94 11.41 8.09
CA VAL A 176 4.66 12.19 7.05
C VAL A 176 3.84 12.21 5.76
N ALA A 177 3.34 11.04 5.30
CA ALA A 177 2.47 10.97 4.13
C ALA A 177 1.18 11.78 4.33
N ALA A 178 0.60 11.77 5.53
CA ALA A 178 -0.60 12.56 5.83
C ALA A 178 -0.33 14.08 5.76
N VAL A 179 0.83 14.53 6.23
CA VAL A 179 1.27 15.94 6.09
C VAL A 179 1.47 16.31 4.63
N GLN A 180 2.18 15.47 3.87
CA GLN A 180 2.38 15.68 2.43
C GLN A 180 1.04 15.70 1.66
N ALA A 181 0.12 14.78 1.97
CA ALA A 181 -1.20 14.73 1.35
C ALA A 181 -1.98 16.03 1.57
N ARG A 182 -2.00 16.54 2.80
CA ARG A 182 -2.65 17.84 3.10
C ARG A 182 -1.96 18.99 2.37
N ALA A 183 -0.63 18.98 2.30
CA ALA A 183 0.15 20.03 1.62
C ALA A 183 -0.14 20.10 0.12
N VAL A 184 -0.43 18.96 -0.54
CA VAL A 184 -0.81 18.92 -1.96
C VAL A 184 -2.33 19.12 -2.18
N GLY A 185 -3.12 19.32 -1.11
CA GLY A 185 -4.55 19.66 -1.20
C GLY A 185 -5.50 18.47 -1.06
N CYS A 186 -5.06 17.32 -0.54
CA CYS A 186 -5.97 16.24 -0.17
C CYS A 186 -6.88 16.69 0.99
N ALA A 187 -8.18 16.51 0.83
CA ALA A 187 -9.15 16.72 1.89
C ALA A 187 -9.22 15.48 2.80
N ASP A 188 -9.58 15.69 4.06
CA ASP A 188 -9.92 14.66 5.04
C ASP A 188 -8.94 13.46 5.06
N VAL A 189 -7.74 13.71 5.60
CA VAL A 189 -6.66 12.71 5.61
C VAL A 189 -6.57 12.02 6.96
N SER A 190 -6.79 10.71 6.96
CA SER A 190 -6.65 9.82 8.12
C SER A 190 -5.39 8.95 8.00
N VAL A 191 -4.68 8.74 9.12
CA VAL A 191 -3.57 7.78 9.17
C VAL A 191 -4.10 6.41 9.54
N VAL A 192 -3.82 5.41 8.71
CA VAL A 192 -4.29 4.04 8.86
C VAL A 192 -3.12 3.05 8.92
N ALA A 193 -3.37 1.89 9.53
CA ALA A 193 -2.42 0.78 9.51
C ALA A 193 -2.28 0.22 8.08
N PRO A 194 -1.09 -0.29 7.70
CA PRO A 194 -0.89 -0.95 6.42
C PRO A 194 -1.84 -2.14 6.22
N LEU A 195 -2.39 -2.24 5.02
CA LEU A 195 -3.22 -3.37 4.61
C LEU A 195 -2.36 -4.41 3.89
N VAL A 196 -1.89 -5.37 4.67
CA VAL A 196 -1.11 -6.53 4.18
C VAL A 196 -1.82 -7.83 4.54
N ASP A 197 -1.41 -8.93 3.90
CA ASP A 197 -1.87 -10.26 4.28
C ASP A 197 -1.60 -10.51 5.78
N ARG A 198 -2.57 -11.07 6.49
CA ARG A 198 -2.49 -11.33 7.95
C ARG A 198 -1.37 -12.28 8.34
N ARG A 199 -0.81 -13.03 7.38
CA ARG A 199 0.38 -13.87 7.59
C ARG A 199 1.66 -13.07 7.85
N PHE A 200 1.72 -11.79 7.47
CA PHE A 200 2.83 -10.92 7.81
C PHE A 200 2.72 -10.50 9.28
N THR A 201 3.43 -11.20 10.12
CA THR A 201 3.48 -11.01 11.57
C THR A 201 4.93 -10.98 12.04
N PRO A 202 5.23 -10.41 13.20
CA PRO A 202 6.56 -10.54 13.80
C PRO A 202 6.96 -12.01 13.96
N ALA A 203 8.17 -12.36 13.54
CA ALA A 203 8.66 -13.74 13.64
C ALA A 203 8.98 -14.12 15.10
N THR A 204 8.44 -15.27 15.55
CA THR A 204 8.95 -15.91 16.77
C THR A 204 10.29 -16.63 16.47
N PRO A 205 11.11 -16.96 17.47
CA PRO A 205 12.34 -17.74 17.26
C PRO A 205 12.08 -19.07 16.52
N GLU A 206 10.97 -19.75 16.84
CA GLU A 206 10.56 -21.02 16.23
C GLU A 206 10.14 -20.82 14.76
N ALA A 207 9.33 -19.78 14.48
CA ALA A 207 8.92 -19.44 13.12
C ALA A 207 10.14 -19.07 12.24
N ARG A 208 11.10 -18.33 12.81
CA ARG A 208 12.35 -18.00 12.14
C ARG A 208 13.18 -19.25 11.83
N PHE A 209 13.37 -20.13 12.80
CA PHE A 209 14.11 -21.39 12.63
C PHE A 209 13.46 -22.25 11.52
N ALA A 210 12.14 -22.43 11.59
CA ALA A 210 11.38 -23.19 10.61
C ALA A 210 11.46 -22.56 9.19
N ALA A 211 11.35 -21.23 9.10
CA ALA A 211 11.47 -20.50 7.84
C ALA A 211 12.86 -20.68 7.21
N ARG A 212 13.93 -20.53 7.99
CA ARG A 212 15.30 -20.76 7.51
C ARG A 212 15.51 -22.19 7.04
N ALA A 213 15.04 -23.19 7.79
CA ALA A 213 15.10 -24.59 7.38
C ALA A 213 14.34 -24.83 6.07
N ARG A 214 13.14 -24.31 5.94
CA ARG A 214 12.31 -24.41 4.72
C ARG A 214 12.98 -23.87 3.49
N TRP A 215 13.66 -22.71 3.61
CA TRP A 215 14.33 -22.03 2.48
C TRP A 215 15.78 -22.48 2.30
N GLY A 216 16.28 -23.47 3.07
CA GLY A 216 17.66 -23.92 3.02
C GLY A 216 18.68 -22.84 3.39
N LEU A 217 18.30 -21.94 4.29
CA LEU A 217 19.11 -20.81 4.72
C LEU A 217 19.91 -21.14 5.99
N PRO A 218 21.10 -20.58 6.18
CA PRO A 218 21.93 -20.84 7.36
C PRO A 218 21.22 -20.32 8.64
N GLN A 219 21.25 -21.13 9.70
CA GLN A 219 20.57 -20.81 10.96
C GLN A 219 21.24 -19.67 11.73
N ASP A 220 22.57 -19.59 11.68
CA ASP A 220 23.37 -18.68 12.52
C ASP A 220 23.88 -17.45 11.76
N ALA A 221 23.65 -17.36 10.43
CA ALA A 221 24.07 -16.21 9.64
C ALA A 221 23.12 -15.02 9.79
N ARG A 222 23.66 -13.81 9.61
CA ARG A 222 22.84 -12.61 9.35
C ARG A 222 22.34 -12.66 7.92
N LEU A 223 21.02 -12.48 7.72
CA LEU A 223 20.39 -12.59 6.42
C LEU A 223 19.82 -11.22 5.99
N ALA A 224 20.30 -10.72 4.85
CA ALA A 224 19.69 -9.58 4.16
C ALA A 224 18.77 -10.09 3.06
N LEU A 225 17.48 -9.78 3.15
CA LEU A 225 16.50 -10.03 2.11
C LEU A 225 16.50 -8.84 1.13
N LEU A 226 16.90 -9.07 -0.12
CA LEU A 226 16.93 -8.06 -1.17
C LEU A 226 15.74 -8.25 -2.10
N VAL A 227 14.90 -7.22 -2.28
CA VAL A 227 13.68 -7.32 -3.09
C VAL A 227 13.62 -6.20 -4.13
N GLY A 228 13.54 -6.56 -5.41
CA GLY A 228 13.40 -5.65 -6.55
C GLY A 228 11.96 -5.49 -7.05
N GLY A 229 10.96 -5.85 -6.22
CA GLY A 229 9.56 -5.83 -6.59
C GLY A 229 9.17 -6.91 -7.61
N SER A 230 7.94 -6.84 -8.13
CA SER A 230 7.37 -7.86 -9.03
C SER A 230 8.14 -8.02 -10.35
N TRP A 231 8.86 -7.00 -10.77
CA TRP A 231 9.62 -6.99 -12.02
C TRP A 231 11.14 -7.12 -11.84
N GLY A 232 11.62 -7.26 -10.59
CA GLY A 232 13.05 -7.29 -10.30
C GLY A 232 13.78 -6.04 -10.84
N ALA A 233 13.15 -4.88 -10.63
CA ALA A 233 13.64 -3.60 -11.14
C ALA A 233 14.81 -3.07 -10.31
N GLY A 234 15.68 -2.29 -10.95
CA GLY A 234 16.84 -1.65 -10.33
C GLY A 234 18.12 -2.46 -10.47
N GLU A 235 19.15 -2.09 -9.70
CA GLU A 235 20.51 -2.61 -9.82
C GLU A 235 20.80 -3.70 -8.77
N LEU A 236 19.97 -4.75 -8.70
CA LEU A 236 20.08 -5.78 -7.64
C LEU A 236 21.45 -6.48 -7.62
N GLU A 237 22.06 -6.75 -8.76
CA GLU A 237 23.41 -7.35 -8.84
C GLU A 237 24.46 -6.48 -8.13
N ARG A 238 24.42 -5.16 -8.36
CA ARG A 238 25.29 -4.20 -7.66
C ARG A 238 24.91 -4.06 -6.21
N THR A 239 23.61 -4.12 -5.89
CA THR A 239 23.14 -4.06 -4.50
C THR A 239 23.68 -5.23 -3.68
N VAL A 240 23.68 -6.44 -4.23
CA VAL A 240 24.29 -7.63 -3.60
C VAL A 240 25.77 -7.37 -3.31
N ALA A 241 26.54 -6.98 -4.32
CA ALA A 241 27.98 -6.74 -4.16
C ALA A 241 28.28 -5.66 -3.11
N ASP A 242 27.50 -4.57 -3.08
CA ASP A 242 27.67 -3.50 -2.11
C ASP A 242 27.27 -3.93 -0.69
N VAL A 243 26.22 -4.75 -0.53
CA VAL A 243 25.80 -5.29 0.77
C VAL A 243 26.84 -6.25 1.34
N GLU A 244 27.38 -7.15 0.51
CA GLU A 244 28.44 -8.07 0.91
C GLU A 244 29.76 -7.35 1.23
N ALA A 245 30.08 -6.28 0.50
CA ALA A 245 31.23 -5.43 0.81
C ALA A 245 31.04 -4.63 2.10
N ALA A 246 29.84 -4.17 2.40
CA ALA A 246 29.50 -3.40 3.59
C ALA A 246 29.48 -4.26 4.87
N ASP A 247 29.08 -5.53 4.76
CA ASP A 247 29.07 -6.51 5.84
C ASP A 247 29.43 -7.91 5.29
N PRO A 248 30.72 -8.32 5.31
CA PRO A 248 31.16 -9.62 4.80
C PRO A 248 30.56 -10.85 5.53
N GLY A 249 29.97 -10.64 6.71
CA GLY A 249 29.31 -11.69 7.48
C GLY A 249 27.81 -11.85 7.15
N ILE A 250 27.27 -11.04 6.23
CA ILE A 250 25.86 -11.11 5.85
C ILE A 250 25.67 -12.06 4.65
N THR A 251 24.60 -12.82 4.67
CA THR A 251 24.20 -13.66 3.53
C THR A 251 23.03 -12.97 2.81
N CYS A 252 23.20 -12.71 1.51
CA CYS A 252 22.14 -12.13 0.69
C CYS A 252 21.15 -13.19 0.22
N VAL A 253 19.85 -12.92 0.42
CA VAL A 253 18.72 -13.68 -0.13
C VAL A 253 17.98 -12.75 -1.08
N VAL A 254 17.96 -13.06 -2.38
CA VAL A 254 17.49 -12.13 -3.41
C VAL A 254 16.19 -12.63 -4.03
N VAL A 255 15.18 -11.77 -4.06
CA VAL A 255 13.91 -12.02 -4.77
C VAL A 255 13.86 -11.17 -6.03
N CYS A 256 13.95 -11.84 -7.17
CA CYS A 256 14.01 -11.24 -8.50
C CYS A 256 12.61 -11.00 -9.12
N GLY A 257 11.54 -11.41 -8.44
CA GLY A 257 10.19 -11.34 -9.00
C GLY A 257 10.07 -12.18 -10.28
N ARG A 258 9.47 -11.61 -11.30
CA ARG A 258 9.30 -12.29 -12.61
C ARG A 258 10.49 -12.10 -13.57
N ASN A 259 11.62 -11.59 -13.08
CA ASN A 259 12.83 -11.37 -13.87
C ASN A 259 13.76 -12.59 -13.80
N GLU A 260 13.44 -13.62 -14.58
CA GLU A 260 14.23 -14.86 -14.60
C GLU A 260 15.66 -14.63 -15.10
N GLY A 261 15.85 -13.74 -16.10
CA GLY A 261 17.19 -13.40 -16.58
C GLY A 261 18.09 -12.76 -15.50
N LEU A 262 17.51 -11.96 -14.58
CA LEU A 262 18.24 -11.43 -13.42
C LEU A 262 18.62 -12.57 -12.47
N ARG A 263 17.68 -13.47 -12.17
CA ARG A 263 17.92 -14.63 -11.31
C ARG A 263 19.07 -15.50 -11.84
N GLU A 264 19.05 -15.83 -13.13
CA GLU A 264 20.11 -16.60 -13.77
C GLU A 264 21.49 -15.93 -13.67
N ARG A 265 21.58 -14.61 -13.90
CA ARG A 265 22.83 -13.86 -13.77
C ARG A 265 23.35 -13.85 -12.33
N LEU A 266 22.47 -13.67 -11.33
CA LEU A 266 22.85 -13.73 -9.91
C LEU A 266 23.38 -15.11 -9.51
N LEU A 267 22.72 -16.19 -9.95
CA LEU A 267 23.19 -17.55 -9.72
C LEU A 267 24.55 -17.80 -10.38
N ALA A 268 24.74 -17.35 -11.63
CA ALA A 268 26.01 -17.44 -12.35
C ALA A 268 27.13 -16.63 -11.67
N ALA A 269 26.78 -15.51 -11.01
CA ALA A 269 27.71 -14.71 -10.20
C ALA A 269 28.01 -15.30 -8.82
N GLY A 270 27.42 -16.46 -8.46
CA GLY A 270 27.68 -17.16 -7.19
C GLY A 270 26.72 -16.83 -6.05
N VAL A 271 25.67 -16.03 -6.29
CA VAL A 271 24.63 -15.74 -5.28
C VAL A 271 23.79 -16.99 -5.07
N LYS A 272 23.99 -17.68 -3.94
CA LYS A 272 23.38 -19.01 -3.67
C LYS A 272 21.87 -18.97 -3.51
N HIS A 273 21.33 -17.88 -2.95
CA HIS A 273 19.92 -17.74 -2.58
C HIS A 273 19.24 -16.68 -3.45
N ALA A 274 19.23 -16.90 -4.77
CA ALA A 274 18.49 -16.07 -5.74
C ALA A 274 17.20 -16.79 -6.15
N HIS A 275 16.07 -16.18 -5.83
CA HIS A 275 14.72 -16.71 -6.08
C HIS A 275 14.01 -15.88 -7.15
N GLY A 276 13.14 -16.51 -7.92
CA GLY A 276 12.22 -15.84 -8.85
C GLY A 276 11.03 -15.22 -8.11
N TRP A 277 9.83 -15.49 -8.61
CA TRP A 277 8.59 -15.12 -7.93
C TRP A 277 8.40 -15.99 -6.66
N VAL A 278 8.07 -15.34 -5.54
CA VAL A 278 7.87 -15.99 -4.24
C VAL A 278 6.44 -15.74 -3.76
N ASP A 279 5.66 -16.81 -3.60
CA ASP A 279 4.28 -16.74 -3.09
C ASP A 279 4.23 -16.71 -1.55
N ASP A 280 5.27 -17.24 -0.90
CA ASP A 280 5.36 -17.28 0.56
C ASP A 280 6.37 -16.28 1.11
N MET A 281 6.15 -15.00 0.75
CA MET A 281 6.95 -13.88 1.26
C MET A 281 6.91 -13.74 2.80
N PRO A 282 5.78 -14.02 3.50
CA PRO A 282 5.76 -14.00 4.97
C PRO A 282 6.82 -14.90 5.59
N SER A 283 6.93 -16.16 5.13
CA SER A 283 7.95 -17.09 5.61
C SER A 283 9.37 -16.56 5.31
N LEU A 284 9.60 -15.99 4.13
CA LEU A 284 10.91 -15.47 3.77
C LEU A 284 11.30 -14.24 4.62
N MET A 285 10.33 -13.38 4.94
CA MET A 285 10.52 -12.25 5.86
C MET A 285 10.78 -12.71 7.29
N HIS A 286 10.16 -13.80 7.75
CA HIS A 286 10.48 -14.41 9.04
C HIS A 286 11.94 -14.91 9.10
N ALA A 287 12.48 -15.42 8.00
CA ALA A 287 13.85 -15.91 7.92
C ALA A 287 14.90 -14.80 7.98
N ALA A 288 14.58 -13.62 7.46
CA ALA A 288 15.49 -12.50 7.29
C ALA A 288 15.77 -11.67 8.57
N ASP A 289 16.87 -10.96 8.60
CA ASP A 289 17.24 -10.01 9.67
C ASP A 289 17.01 -8.56 9.30
N VAL A 290 17.14 -8.25 8.01
CA VAL A 290 16.93 -6.93 7.44
C VAL A 290 16.39 -7.06 6.01
N LEU A 291 15.48 -6.17 5.64
CA LEU A 291 15.07 -5.98 4.25
C LEU A 291 15.91 -4.86 3.63
N VAL A 292 16.48 -5.13 2.45
CA VAL A 292 17.08 -4.09 1.59
C VAL A 292 16.20 -3.94 0.34
N GLN A 293 15.68 -2.74 0.10
CA GLN A 293 14.76 -2.47 -0.99
C GLN A 293 15.06 -1.14 -1.68
N ASN A 294 14.48 -0.90 -2.87
CA ASN A 294 14.81 0.23 -3.73
C ASN A 294 13.62 1.11 -4.18
N ALA A 295 12.38 0.75 -3.85
CA ALA A 295 11.21 1.44 -4.40
C ALA A 295 10.22 1.97 -3.34
N GLY A 296 10.19 1.37 -2.14
CA GLY A 296 9.10 1.56 -1.18
C GLY A 296 7.87 0.69 -1.57
N GLY A 297 6.69 1.10 -1.18
CA GLY A 297 5.45 0.41 -1.54
C GLY A 297 5.17 -0.83 -0.69
N MET A 298 4.52 -1.86 -1.29
CA MET A 298 3.96 -3.01 -0.56
C MET A 298 5.00 -3.77 0.26
N THR A 299 6.17 -4.06 -0.30
CA THR A 299 7.22 -4.83 0.39
C THR A 299 7.66 -4.16 1.71
N VAL A 300 7.66 -2.83 1.78
CA VAL A 300 7.93 -2.12 3.04
C VAL A 300 6.77 -2.25 4.02
N GLN A 301 5.52 -2.19 3.54
CA GLN A 301 4.33 -2.42 4.39
C GLN A 301 4.35 -3.82 5.01
N GLU A 302 4.69 -4.83 4.21
CA GLU A 302 4.86 -6.22 4.62
C GLU A 302 5.99 -6.38 5.66
N ALA A 303 7.14 -5.73 5.44
CA ALA A 303 8.26 -5.72 6.38
C ALA A 303 7.90 -5.05 7.71
N VAL A 304 7.18 -3.92 7.66
CA VAL A 304 6.69 -3.21 8.86
C VAL A 304 5.74 -4.11 9.66
N ALA A 305 4.81 -4.80 9.00
CA ALA A 305 3.90 -5.74 9.66
C ALA A 305 4.65 -6.94 10.26
N SER A 306 5.72 -7.39 9.61
CA SER A 306 6.60 -8.46 10.09
C SER A 306 7.63 -8.01 11.14
N ALA A 307 7.62 -6.74 11.56
CA ALA A 307 8.64 -6.12 12.40
C ALA A 307 10.07 -6.33 11.88
N LEU A 308 10.23 -6.44 10.55
CA LEU A 308 11.52 -6.60 9.89
C LEU A 308 12.12 -5.21 9.60
N PRO A 309 13.32 -4.89 10.10
CA PRO A 309 13.99 -3.63 9.82
C PRO A 309 14.23 -3.43 8.32
N VAL A 310 14.13 -2.17 7.86
CA VAL A 310 14.21 -1.83 6.44
C VAL A 310 15.37 -0.87 6.18
N VAL A 311 16.16 -1.18 5.16
CA VAL A 311 17.13 -0.28 4.53
C VAL A 311 16.69 0.01 3.11
N THR A 312 16.60 1.28 2.75
CA THR A 312 16.40 1.70 1.36
C THR A 312 17.75 2.02 0.75
N TYR A 313 18.05 1.37 -0.37
CA TYR A 313 19.33 1.55 -1.07
C TYR A 313 19.15 1.45 -2.58
N ARG A 314 19.94 2.20 -3.38
CA ARG A 314 19.84 2.29 -4.84
C ARG A 314 18.41 2.51 -5.33
N SER A 315 17.74 3.50 -4.71
CA SER A 315 16.36 3.82 -5.01
C SER A 315 16.14 4.06 -6.50
N ILE A 316 15.08 3.47 -7.04
CA ILE A 316 14.71 3.72 -8.43
C ILE A 316 14.34 5.21 -8.61
N PRO A 317 14.70 5.81 -9.75
CA PRO A 317 14.41 7.21 -10.03
C PRO A 317 12.91 7.53 -9.92
N GLY A 318 12.58 8.75 -9.52
CA GLY A 318 11.20 9.20 -9.35
C GLY A 318 10.62 8.76 -8.00
N HIS A 319 9.51 8.02 -8.01
CA HIS A 319 8.80 7.62 -6.80
C HIS A 319 9.64 6.84 -5.77
N GLY A 320 10.64 6.07 -6.21
CA GLY A 320 11.53 5.37 -5.28
C GLY A 320 12.35 6.31 -4.41
N LEU A 321 12.84 7.42 -4.99
CA LEU A 321 13.60 8.44 -4.23
C LEU A 321 12.70 9.20 -3.25
N THR A 322 11.50 9.60 -3.66
CA THR A 322 10.57 10.32 -2.79
C THR A 322 10.04 9.43 -1.66
N ASN A 323 9.77 8.15 -1.97
CA ASN A 323 9.41 7.16 -0.95
C ASN A 323 10.55 6.93 0.04
N ALA A 324 11.82 6.83 -0.44
CA ALA A 324 12.98 6.67 0.43
C ALA A 324 13.12 7.83 1.43
N ALA A 325 12.97 9.06 0.95
CA ALA A 325 13.01 10.26 1.80
C ALA A 325 11.88 10.26 2.84
N ALA A 326 10.65 9.96 2.44
CA ALA A 326 9.50 9.92 3.35
C ALA A 326 9.61 8.80 4.39
N LEU A 327 10.16 7.64 4.02
CA LEU A 327 10.40 6.52 4.92
C LEU A 327 11.49 6.84 5.96
N ASP A 328 12.58 7.50 5.54
CA ASP A 328 13.68 7.95 6.40
C ASP A 328 13.19 9.02 7.39
N GLU A 329 12.46 10.04 6.90
CA GLU A 329 11.84 11.08 7.73
C GLU A 329 10.85 10.51 8.75
N ALA A 330 10.07 9.50 8.35
CA ALA A 330 9.13 8.82 9.23
C ALA A 330 9.79 7.83 10.22
N GLY A 331 11.11 7.61 10.12
CA GLY A 331 11.82 6.61 10.92
C GLY A 331 11.41 5.17 10.66
N ILE A 332 10.79 4.89 9.50
CA ILE A 332 10.32 3.54 9.10
C ILE A 332 11.45 2.74 8.45
N ALA A 333 12.29 3.39 7.66
CA ALA A 333 13.44 2.77 7.00
C ALA A 333 14.67 3.68 7.13
N ARG A 334 15.87 3.10 7.10
CA ARG A 334 17.13 3.84 7.00
C ARG A 334 17.48 4.01 5.53
N TRP A 335 17.75 5.21 5.09
CA TRP A 335 18.10 5.48 3.70
C TRP A 335 19.61 5.63 3.51
N ALA A 336 20.24 4.66 2.89
CA ALA A 336 21.61 4.77 2.39
C ALA A 336 21.60 5.38 0.98
N ARG A 337 22.09 6.62 0.85
CA ARG A 337 22.08 7.39 -0.42
C ARG A 337 23.17 6.92 -1.39
N HIS A 338 24.29 6.43 -0.82
CA HIS A 338 25.43 5.88 -1.56
C HIS A 338 26.09 4.74 -0.77
N SER A 339 27.01 4.01 -1.39
CA SER A 339 27.65 2.83 -0.79
C SER A 339 28.39 3.11 0.52
N GLY A 340 28.93 4.33 0.68
CA GLY A 340 29.62 4.71 1.92
C GLY A 340 28.71 4.82 3.15
N GLU A 341 27.38 4.98 2.96
CA GLU A 341 26.41 5.02 4.05
C GLU A 341 25.82 3.63 4.37
N LEU A 342 26.00 2.65 3.47
CA LEU A 342 25.31 1.37 3.54
C LEU A 342 25.68 0.55 4.77
N ALA A 343 26.96 0.50 5.11
CA ALA A 343 27.44 -0.22 6.31
C ALA A 343 26.80 0.32 7.59
N GLY A 344 26.74 1.64 7.75
CA GLY A 344 26.09 2.28 8.89
C GLY A 344 24.58 2.06 8.93
N ALA A 345 23.92 2.11 7.76
CA ALA A 345 22.49 1.85 7.65
C ALA A 345 22.14 0.39 8.00
N LEU A 346 22.91 -0.57 7.51
CA LEU A 346 22.76 -2.00 7.84
C LEU A 346 22.99 -2.27 9.33
N ALA A 347 24.10 -1.79 9.88
CA ALA A 347 24.43 -1.96 11.30
C ALA A 347 23.33 -1.36 12.19
N GLY A 348 22.85 -0.15 11.87
CA GLY A 348 21.74 0.47 12.59
C GLY A 348 20.44 -0.32 12.49
N ALA A 349 20.08 -0.79 11.29
CA ALA A 349 18.86 -1.60 11.08
C ALA A 349 18.91 -2.93 11.84
N LEU A 350 20.05 -3.60 11.84
CA LEU A 350 20.27 -4.85 12.59
C LEU A 350 20.25 -4.63 14.11
N SER A 351 20.73 -3.47 14.59
CA SER A 351 20.64 -3.08 16.00
C SER A 351 19.19 -2.80 16.43
N ASP A 352 18.39 -2.16 15.57
CA ASP A 352 17.00 -1.84 15.83
C ASP A 352 16.12 -3.08 16.03
N ARG A 353 16.53 -4.24 15.50
CA ARG A 353 15.84 -5.52 15.72
C ARG A 353 15.88 -5.99 17.16
N VAL A 354 16.95 -5.65 17.88
CA VAL A 354 17.12 -6.02 19.30
C VAL A 354 16.32 -5.07 20.21
N THR A 355 16.11 -3.83 19.76
CA THR A 355 15.29 -2.87 20.49
C THR A 355 13.92 -2.81 19.84
N PRO A 356 12.81 -3.17 20.54
CA PRO A 356 11.49 -3.01 19.96
C PRO A 356 11.34 -1.57 19.50
N ILE A 357 11.23 -1.36 18.18
CA ILE A 357 11.12 -0.01 17.62
C ILE A 357 9.88 0.62 18.22
N SER A 358 10.17 1.55 19.13
CA SER A 358 9.24 2.23 20.03
C SER A 358 8.07 2.89 19.27
N ALA A 359 7.05 3.19 20.01
CA ALA A 359 5.97 4.19 19.91
C ALA A 359 5.78 5.07 18.64
N ALA A 360 6.80 5.36 17.85
CA ALA A 360 6.69 5.98 16.52
C ALA A 360 6.01 5.07 15.48
N ARG A 361 6.00 3.77 15.71
CA ARG A 361 5.28 2.76 14.93
C ARG A 361 3.95 2.36 15.57
N ARG A 362 3.23 3.29 16.18
CA ARG A 362 1.83 2.99 16.53
C ARG A 362 1.12 2.69 15.21
N PRO A 363 0.51 1.50 15.07
CA PRO A 363 -0.33 1.23 13.92
C PRO A 363 -1.41 2.33 13.88
N GLY A 364 -1.64 2.91 12.71
CA GLY A 364 -2.80 3.80 12.49
C GLY A 364 -4.10 3.07 12.81
N ALA A 365 -5.21 3.76 12.70
CA ALA A 365 -6.53 3.14 12.81
C ALA A 365 -6.69 2.03 11.76
N ASP A 366 -7.54 1.05 12.01
CA ASP A 366 -7.88 0.05 11.00
C ASP A 366 -8.55 0.72 9.79
N ALA A 367 -7.98 0.50 8.61
CA ALA A 367 -8.42 1.16 7.38
C ALA A 367 -9.88 0.82 7.02
N VAL A 368 -10.31 -0.41 7.30
CA VAL A 368 -11.69 -0.85 7.01
C VAL A 368 -12.66 -0.21 7.99
N GLN A 369 -12.33 -0.14 9.27
CA GLN A 369 -13.16 0.56 10.27
C GLN A 369 -13.31 2.04 9.90
N VAL A 370 -12.23 2.71 9.50
CA VAL A 370 -12.28 4.10 9.03
C VAL A 370 -13.20 4.25 7.81
N LEU A 371 -13.10 3.36 6.83
CA LEU A 371 -13.94 3.38 5.63
C LEU A 371 -15.42 3.11 5.95
N LEU A 372 -15.71 2.15 6.84
CA LEU A 372 -17.07 1.87 7.29
C LEU A 372 -17.69 3.06 8.03
N ALA A 373 -16.91 3.75 8.85
CA ALA A 373 -17.35 4.97 9.53
C ALA A 373 -17.69 6.08 8.52
N TYR A 374 -16.86 6.34 7.51
CA TYR A 374 -17.17 7.29 6.44
C TYR A 374 -18.43 6.93 5.65
N ALA A 375 -18.74 5.65 5.51
CA ALA A 375 -19.97 5.19 4.84
C ALA A 375 -21.20 5.17 5.74
N GLY A 376 -21.09 5.50 7.02
CA GLY A 376 -22.17 5.39 8.02
C GLY A 376 -22.58 3.94 8.31
N LEU A 377 -21.61 3.02 8.24
CA LEU A 377 -21.78 1.57 8.41
C LEU A 377 -21.10 1.05 9.70
N ASP A 378 -21.03 1.88 10.76
CA ASP A 378 -20.34 1.55 12.03
C ASP A 378 -20.82 0.25 12.67
N ARG A 379 -22.08 -0.15 12.43
CA ARG A 379 -22.62 -1.42 12.94
C ARG A 379 -21.93 -2.65 12.34
N LEU A 380 -21.43 -2.54 11.10
CA LEU A 380 -20.66 -3.62 10.47
C LEU A 380 -19.25 -3.71 11.06
N ALA A 381 -18.66 -2.58 11.44
CA ALA A 381 -17.37 -2.53 12.11
C ALA A 381 -17.40 -3.28 13.46
N ALA A 382 -18.47 -3.09 14.26
CA ALA A 382 -18.63 -3.76 15.55
C ALA A 382 -18.83 -5.28 15.45
N ALA A 383 -19.46 -5.77 14.37
CA ALA A 383 -19.65 -7.21 14.14
C ALA A 383 -18.35 -7.93 13.74
N GLY A 384 -17.41 -7.22 13.10
CA GLY A 384 -16.10 -7.77 12.72
C GLY A 384 -15.17 -7.99 13.91
N ASP A 385 -15.22 -7.12 14.92
CA ASP A 385 -14.42 -7.26 16.15
C ASP A 385 -14.87 -8.45 17.01
N ASP A 386 -16.18 -8.76 17.06
CA ASP A 386 -16.71 -9.91 17.78
C ASP A 386 -16.33 -11.27 17.12
N ALA A 387 -16.10 -11.26 15.80
CA ALA A 387 -15.65 -12.45 15.05
C ALA A 387 -14.16 -12.75 15.19
N ALA A 388 -13.35 -11.75 15.55
CA ALA A 388 -11.90 -11.87 15.74
C ALA A 388 -11.49 -12.13 17.20
N ALA A 389 -12.44 -12.06 18.16
CA ALA A 389 -12.19 -12.31 19.57
C ALA A 389 -12.27 -13.82 19.86
N ASP A 390 -11.13 -14.42 20.14
CA ASP A 390 -11.01 -15.76 20.72
C ASP A 390 -11.78 -15.80 22.06
N PRO A 391 -12.64 -16.80 22.34
CA PRO A 391 -13.50 -16.84 23.54
C PRO A 391 -12.78 -17.04 24.88
N ALA A 392 -11.46 -16.83 24.97
CA ALA A 392 -10.66 -17.07 26.17
C ALA A 392 -10.18 -15.82 26.94
N ALA A 393 -10.55 -14.60 26.59
CA ALA A 393 -10.12 -13.41 27.33
C ALA A 393 -11.35 -12.65 27.89
N GLY A 394 -11.60 -12.84 29.20
CA GLY A 394 -12.71 -12.23 29.93
C GLY A 394 -12.58 -10.73 30.12
N SER A 395 -13.74 -10.12 30.01
CA SER A 395 -14.26 -8.92 30.70
C SER A 395 -13.27 -7.95 31.33
N ALA A 396 -13.03 -6.81 30.67
CA ALA A 396 -12.74 -5.53 31.37
C ALA A 396 -13.18 -4.32 30.50
N ALA A 397 -14.15 -3.61 31.08
CA ALA A 397 -14.49 -2.19 30.92
C ALA A 397 -14.41 -1.49 29.54
N ARG A 398 -15.58 -1.26 28.95
CA ARG A 398 -15.81 -0.25 27.90
C ARG A 398 -15.68 1.16 28.49
N SER A 399 -14.70 1.92 28.02
CA SER A 399 -14.61 3.37 28.23
C SER A 399 -14.60 4.07 26.89
N SER A 400 -15.62 4.89 26.66
CA SER A 400 -15.72 5.77 25.49
C SER A 400 -14.61 6.82 25.54
N VAL A 401 -13.67 6.79 24.59
CA VAL A 401 -12.61 7.79 24.47
C VAL A 401 -12.99 8.78 23.38
N ALA A 402 -13.36 9.98 23.80
CA ALA A 402 -13.41 11.16 22.94
C ALA A 402 -11.98 11.53 22.53
N LEU A 403 -11.75 11.75 21.23
CA LEU A 403 -10.45 12.15 20.68
C LEU A 403 -10.13 13.59 21.14
N PRO A 404 -8.99 13.85 21.81
CA PRO A 404 -8.54 15.20 22.08
C PRO A 404 -7.93 15.84 20.83
N ALA A 405 -8.35 17.05 20.50
CA ALA A 405 -7.68 17.91 19.52
C ALA A 405 -6.32 18.30 20.06
N VAL A 406 -5.24 17.77 19.48
CA VAL A 406 -3.88 18.18 19.79
C VAL A 406 -3.48 19.32 18.85
N ALA A 407 -3.36 20.52 19.43
CA ALA A 407 -2.73 21.65 18.75
C ALA A 407 -1.22 21.41 18.66
N LEU A 408 -0.68 21.40 17.44
CA LEU A 408 0.76 21.30 17.17
C LEU A 408 1.32 22.69 16.92
N PRO A 409 2.57 22.97 17.38
CA PRO A 409 3.26 24.22 17.06
C PRO A 409 3.65 24.24 15.57
N ALA A 410 3.55 25.41 14.94
CA ALA A 410 3.94 25.64 13.56
C ALA A 410 5.45 25.40 13.39
N ALA A 411 5.81 24.29 12.76
CA ALA A 411 7.18 24.05 12.31
C ALA A 411 7.34 24.64 10.90
N ALA A 412 8.40 25.42 10.72
CA ALA A 412 8.76 26.08 9.47
C ALA A 412 9.03 25.02 8.36
N LEU A 413 8.44 25.26 7.20
CA LEU A 413 8.69 24.49 5.98
C LEU A 413 10.17 24.58 5.59
N PRO A 414 10.85 23.48 5.27
CA PRO A 414 12.16 23.54 4.64
C PRO A 414 11.97 24.05 3.20
N THR A 415 12.68 25.11 2.89
CA THR A 415 12.81 25.72 1.55
C THR A 415 13.38 24.70 0.57
N ALA A 416 12.86 24.72 -0.65
CA ALA A 416 13.28 23.92 -1.79
C ALA A 416 14.81 23.79 -1.90
N VAL A 417 15.28 22.56 -2.09
CA VAL A 417 16.68 22.26 -2.37
C VAL A 417 17.06 22.86 -3.73
N PRO A 418 18.08 23.74 -3.82
CA PRO A 418 18.53 24.26 -5.10
C PRO A 418 19.23 23.16 -5.90
N ALA A 419 18.89 23.06 -7.18
CA ALA A 419 19.56 22.18 -8.13
C ALA A 419 20.96 22.72 -8.41
N THR A 420 21.97 22.21 -7.71
CA THR A 420 23.37 22.39 -8.14
C THR A 420 23.70 21.31 -9.16
N MET A 421 23.82 21.74 -10.41
CA MET A 421 24.49 21.00 -11.46
C MET A 421 26.00 20.97 -11.15
N GLU A 422 26.53 19.84 -10.74
CA GLU A 422 27.96 19.56 -10.91
C GLU A 422 28.15 18.56 -12.05
N SER A 423 28.77 19.09 -13.10
CA SER A 423 29.29 18.31 -14.23
C SER A 423 30.53 17.57 -13.77
N VAL A 424 30.49 16.24 -13.77
CA VAL A 424 31.70 15.42 -13.73
C VAL A 424 31.86 14.76 -15.10
N ARG A 425 33.02 15.05 -15.69
CA ARG A 425 33.53 14.50 -16.96
C ARG A 425 33.81 13.00 -16.83
#